data_30505fea017584cc4e5a277f5fdf83ad
#
_entry.id   30505fea017584cc4e5a277f5fdf83ad
#
_cell.length_a   1.000
_cell.length_b   1.000
_cell.length_c   1.000
_cell.angle_alpha   90.00
_cell.angle_beta   90.00
_cell.angle_gamma   90.00
#
_symmetry.space_group_name_H-M   'P 1'
#
loop_
_entity.id
_entity.type
_entity.pdbx_description
1 polymer ?
#
loop_
_entity_poly.entity_id
_entity_poly.type
_entity_poly.pdbx_seq_one_letter_code
_entity_poly.pdbx_strand_id
1 'polypeptide(L)'
;MSLILFAAPAADIAQKAERIIRRRRLDIPVITADDKNVQTAVLAYPEPFVIISRGGVAEEVKKLPGRTVVEVTTSFNDILAAVASLDTAGMRRVAVVMRGNILFEAPQNFSLSGLDILVRPCDTYEEIEATVKSLAQTKKVDGIAGCRYAVHVAEEAKIPSAYVDTSEKSIEKAIDDALKILDAKRKESLQLERLEAVIGNIDEGIVVLDEQERPAFFNEEANVLFGGSLPADFTDVMRKELKDYTGERLVTI
;
A
#
# COMPACT_ATOMS: atom_id res chain seq x y z
N MET A 1 8.12 -0.09 19.64
CA MET A 1 8.64 0.00 18.26
C MET A 1 7.50 0.38 17.35
N SER A 2 7.70 1.36 16.47
CA SER A 2 6.66 1.77 15.54
C SER A 2 6.46 0.71 14.46
N LEU A 3 5.20 0.28 14.26
CA LEU A 3 4.83 -0.68 13.21
C LEU A 3 4.49 0.00 11.88
N ILE A 4 4.58 1.33 11.83
CA ILE A 4 4.36 2.14 10.62
C ILE A 4 5.63 2.94 10.35
N LEU A 5 6.03 2.99 9.08
CA LEU A 5 7.13 3.82 8.57
C LEU A 5 6.62 4.68 7.43
N PHE A 6 6.99 5.96 7.39
CA PHE A 6 6.72 6.84 6.26
C PHE A 6 8.00 6.99 5.42
N ALA A 7 8.01 6.45 4.21
CA ALA A 7 9.10 6.57 3.25
C ALA A 7 8.75 7.63 2.19
N ALA A 8 9.24 8.84 2.38
CA ALA A 8 8.97 9.98 1.52
C ALA A 8 9.91 10.00 0.31
N PRO A 9 9.40 10.19 -0.93
CA PRO A 9 10.23 10.29 -2.12
C PRO A 9 10.97 11.63 -2.25
N ALA A 10 10.63 12.62 -1.41
CA ALA A 10 11.23 13.94 -1.44
C ALA A 10 11.09 14.67 -0.10
N ALA A 11 12.00 15.61 0.16
CA ALA A 11 12.09 16.33 1.45
C ALA A 11 10.85 17.16 1.79
N ASP A 12 10.17 17.74 0.81
CA ASP A 12 8.93 18.51 1.01
C ASP A 12 7.78 17.62 1.51
N ILE A 13 7.65 16.40 0.98
CA ILE A 13 6.67 15.41 1.43
C ILE A 13 7.04 14.92 2.84
N ALA A 14 8.32 14.66 3.10
CA ALA A 14 8.80 14.30 4.43
C ALA A 14 8.44 15.37 5.47
N GLN A 15 8.72 16.64 5.19
CA GLN A 15 8.42 17.75 6.09
C GLN A 15 6.90 17.89 6.35
N LYS A 16 6.05 17.70 5.33
CA LYS A 16 4.59 17.69 5.50
C LYS A 16 4.15 16.54 6.40
N ALA A 17 4.66 15.34 6.15
CA ALA A 17 4.37 14.15 6.96
C ALA A 17 4.79 14.35 8.42
N GLU A 18 6.01 14.84 8.67
CA GLU A 18 6.51 15.11 10.02
C GLU A 18 5.65 16.12 10.78
N ARG A 19 5.19 17.19 10.12
CA ARG A 19 4.27 18.17 10.74
C ARG A 19 2.96 17.52 11.17
N ILE A 20 2.37 16.69 10.31
CA ILE A 20 1.12 15.99 10.59
C ILE A 20 1.31 15.00 11.74
N ILE A 21 2.36 14.16 11.67
CA ILE A 21 2.70 13.16 12.67
C ILE A 21 2.90 13.82 14.04
N ARG A 22 3.68 14.92 14.09
CA ARG A 22 3.92 15.67 15.33
C ARG A 22 2.63 16.32 15.87
N ARG A 23 1.82 16.94 15.01
CA ARG A 23 0.53 17.55 15.39
C ARG A 23 -0.43 16.52 16.00
N ARG A 24 -0.43 15.30 15.45
CA ARG A 24 -1.29 14.19 15.90
C ARG A 24 -0.67 13.34 17.01
N ARG A 25 0.55 13.63 17.42
CA ARG A 25 1.31 12.87 18.44
C ARG A 25 1.43 11.39 18.11
N LEU A 26 1.66 11.08 16.83
CA LEU A 26 1.84 9.71 16.36
C LEU A 26 3.31 9.30 16.45
N ASP A 27 3.54 8.02 16.72
CA ASP A 27 4.89 7.40 16.67
C ASP A 27 5.09 6.74 15.30
N ILE A 28 5.38 7.57 14.29
CA ILE A 28 5.66 7.14 12.92
C ILE A 28 6.97 7.79 12.48
N PRO A 29 8.06 7.04 12.36
CA PRO A 29 9.30 7.56 11.81
C PRO A 29 9.13 7.94 10.34
N VAL A 30 9.84 8.98 9.92
CA VAL A 30 9.87 9.45 8.54
C VAL A 30 11.27 9.33 8.00
N ILE A 31 11.41 8.72 6.83
CA ILE A 31 12.66 8.68 6.08
C ILE A 31 12.46 9.31 4.71
N THR A 32 13.52 9.86 4.14
CA THR A 32 13.55 10.30 2.75
C THR A 32 14.42 9.32 1.96
N ALA A 33 13.85 8.74 0.91
CA ALA A 33 14.52 7.77 0.06
C ALA A 33 14.02 7.89 -1.38
N ASP A 34 14.89 7.56 -2.33
CA ASP A 34 14.53 7.41 -3.74
C ASP A 34 14.27 5.93 -4.09
N ASP A 35 13.85 5.67 -5.31
CA ASP A 35 13.55 4.34 -5.82
C ASP A 35 14.77 3.40 -5.84
N LYS A 36 16.00 3.93 -5.83
CA LYS A 36 17.23 3.12 -5.83
C LYS A 36 17.65 2.66 -4.44
N ASN A 37 17.36 3.44 -3.41
CA ASN A 37 17.86 3.18 -2.05
C ASN A 37 16.78 2.84 -1.02
N VAL A 38 15.49 2.99 -1.34
CA VAL A 38 14.40 2.81 -0.39
C VAL A 38 14.35 1.41 0.22
N GLN A 39 14.63 0.38 -0.54
CA GLN A 39 14.61 -0.99 0.00
C GLN A 39 15.64 -1.15 1.11
N THR A 40 16.87 -0.69 0.89
CA THR A 40 17.92 -0.72 1.92
C THR A 40 17.56 0.16 3.12
N ALA A 41 17.01 1.36 2.88
CA ALA A 41 16.59 2.27 3.93
C ALA A 41 15.46 1.69 4.79
N VAL A 42 14.49 1.02 4.19
CA VAL A 42 13.38 0.35 4.89
C VAL A 42 13.87 -0.85 5.70
N LEU A 43 14.78 -1.65 5.15
CA LEU A 43 15.34 -2.83 5.83
C LEU A 43 16.21 -2.46 7.04
N ALA A 44 16.71 -1.22 7.12
CA ALA A 44 17.40 -0.71 8.29
C ALA A 44 16.48 -0.45 9.51
N TYR A 45 15.16 -0.41 9.27
CA TYR A 45 14.17 -0.29 10.35
C TYR A 45 13.69 -1.67 10.79
N PRO A 46 13.66 -1.92 12.11
CA PRO A 46 13.18 -3.20 12.62
C PRO A 46 11.67 -3.32 12.32
N GLU A 47 11.37 -4.13 11.36
CA GLU A 47 10.06 -4.69 11.02
C GLU A 47 8.84 -3.74 11.03
N PRO A 48 8.84 -2.61 10.31
CA PRO A 48 7.59 -1.90 10.08
C PRO A 48 6.65 -2.81 9.27
N PHE A 49 5.44 -3.03 9.80
CA PHE A 49 4.43 -3.83 9.11
C PHE A 49 3.76 -3.03 7.97
N VAL A 50 3.51 -1.74 8.20
CA VAL A 50 2.89 -0.85 7.22
C VAL A 50 3.89 0.23 6.81
N ILE A 51 4.05 0.40 5.51
CA ILE A 51 4.90 1.45 4.94
C ILE A 51 4.04 2.41 4.14
N ILE A 52 4.07 3.68 4.51
CA ILE A 52 3.40 4.73 3.74
C ILE A 52 4.42 5.30 2.76
N SER A 53 4.09 5.32 1.48
CA SER A 53 4.99 5.86 0.46
C SER A 53 4.22 6.38 -0.76
N ARG A 54 4.93 6.80 -1.83
CA ARG A 54 4.32 7.37 -3.03
C ARG A 54 5.15 7.05 -4.27
N GLY A 55 4.44 6.84 -5.40
CA GLY A 55 5.02 6.76 -6.73
C GLY A 55 6.04 5.64 -6.89
N GLY A 56 7.18 5.89 -7.52
CA GLY A 56 8.23 4.90 -7.76
C GLY A 56 8.77 4.28 -6.48
N VAL A 57 8.92 5.08 -5.43
CA VAL A 57 9.37 4.59 -4.11
C VAL A 57 8.38 3.58 -3.53
N ALA A 58 7.07 3.82 -3.66
CA ALA A 58 6.04 2.86 -3.20
C ALA A 58 6.13 1.55 -4.00
N GLU A 59 6.34 1.61 -5.32
CA GLU A 59 6.51 0.43 -6.17
C GLU A 59 7.72 -0.42 -5.76
N GLU A 60 8.83 0.22 -5.42
CA GLU A 60 10.00 -0.51 -4.94
C GLU A 60 9.78 -1.16 -3.57
N VAL A 61 9.06 -0.50 -2.66
CA VAL A 61 8.73 -1.05 -1.35
C VAL A 61 7.77 -2.24 -1.46
N LYS A 62 6.83 -2.24 -2.41
CA LYS A 62 5.91 -3.38 -2.66
C LYS A 62 6.63 -4.67 -3.01
N LYS A 63 7.86 -4.61 -3.52
CA LYS A 63 8.68 -5.78 -3.81
C LYS A 63 9.24 -6.47 -2.55
N LEU A 64 9.20 -5.79 -1.39
CA LEU A 64 9.66 -6.36 -0.13
C LEU A 64 8.60 -7.30 0.45
N PRO A 65 8.96 -8.56 0.76
CA PRO A 65 8.01 -9.53 1.30
C PRO A 65 7.54 -9.13 2.70
N GLY A 66 6.30 -9.51 3.04
CA GLY A 66 5.75 -9.34 4.39
C GLY A 66 5.43 -7.88 4.77
N ARG A 67 5.43 -6.94 3.82
CA ARG A 67 5.14 -5.52 4.05
C ARG A 67 3.83 -5.12 3.39
N THR A 68 3.03 -4.35 4.09
CA THR A 68 1.83 -3.71 3.53
C THR A 68 2.17 -2.28 3.15
N VAL A 69 1.91 -1.89 1.90
CA VAL A 69 2.20 -0.54 1.42
C VAL A 69 0.91 0.25 1.28
N VAL A 70 0.87 1.41 1.93
CA VAL A 70 -0.20 2.41 1.75
C VAL A 70 0.34 3.53 0.89
N GLU A 71 -0.31 3.79 -0.22
CA GLU A 71 0.14 4.82 -1.15
C GLU A 71 -0.50 6.18 -0.85
N VAL A 72 0.35 7.21 -0.83
CA VAL A 72 -0.13 8.60 -0.82
C VAL A 72 -0.60 8.94 -2.23
N THR A 73 -1.89 8.96 -2.44
CA THR A 73 -2.51 9.25 -3.73
C THR A 73 -2.78 10.75 -3.91
N THR A 74 -2.84 11.18 -5.16
CA THR A 74 -3.20 12.56 -5.53
C THR A 74 -4.72 12.70 -5.52
N SER A 75 -5.22 13.69 -4.80
CA SER A 75 -6.63 14.04 -4.86
C SER A 75 -6.97 14.84 -6.11
N PHE A 76 -8.25 14.85 -6.47
CA PHE A 76 -8.75 15.72 -7.55
C PHE A 76 -8.45 17.20 -7.25
N ASN A 77 -8.55 17.63 -5.99
CA ASN A 77 -8.22 18.99 -5.57
C ASN A 77 -6.74 19.35 -5.78
N ASP A 78 -5.82 18.39 -5.61
CA ASP A 78 -4.39 18.61 -5.86
C ASP A 78 -4.14 18.88 -7.36
N ILE A 79 -4.84 18.15 -8.22
CA ILE A 79 -4.80 18.35 -9.68
C ILE A 79 -5.37 19.74 -10.04
N LEU A 80 -6.54 20.09 -9.50
CA LEU A 80 -7.15 21.38 -9.75
C LEU A 80 -6.27 22.54 -9.29
N ALA A 81 -5.65 22.42 -8.12
CA ALA A 81 -4.73 23.42 -7.60
C ALA A 81 -3.51 23.63 -8.52
N ALA A 82 -2.94 22.54 -9.04
CA ALA A 82 -1.83 22.62 -9.99
C ALA A 82 -2.26 23.27 -11.31
N VAL A 83 -3.40 22.87 -11.87
CA VAL A 83 -3.93 23.47 -13.10
C VAL A 83 -4.24 24.97 -12.88
N ALA A 84 -4.84 25.33 -11.74
CA ALA A 84 -5.12 26.72 -11.41
C ALA A 84 -3.86 27.57 -11.20
N SER A 85 -2.72 26.98 -10.89
CA SER A 85 -1.43 27.69 -10.77
C SER A 85 -0.79 28.01 -12.12
N LEU A 86 -1.26 27.39 -13.21
CA LEU A 86 -0.86 27.78 -14.57
C LEU A 86 -1.54 29.10 -14.93
N ASP A 87 -0.85 29.95 -15.68
CA ASP A 87 -1.51 31.06 -16.36
C ASP A 87 -2.35 30.50 -17.51
N THR A 88 -3.59 30.18 -17.20
CA THR A 88 -4.53 29.56 -18.16
C THR A 88 -5.16 30.57 -19.12
N ALA A 89 -4.81 31.85 -19.05
CA ALA A 89 -5.31 32.86 -19.96
C ALA A 89 -4.96 32.50 -21.42
N GLY A 90 -5.99 32.18 -22.21
CA GLY A 90 -5.83 31.74 -23.60
C GLY A 90 -5.51 30.26 -23.79
N MET A 91 -5.33 29.46 -22.75
CA MET A 91 -5.18 28.01 -22.84
C MET A 91 -6.53 27.36 -23.12
N ARG A 92 -6.52 26.30 -23.91
CA ARG A 92 -7.70 25.47 -24.20
C ARG A 92 -7.56 24.06 -23.68
N ARG A 93 -6.31 23.57 -23.56
CA ARG A 93 -6.02 22.18 -23.16
C ARG A 93 -4.81 22.09 -22.25
N VAL A 94 -4.97 21.43 -21.12
CA VAL A 94 -3.88 21.08 -20.21
C VAL A 94 -3.82 19.56 -20.05
N ALA A 95 -2.63 18.97 -20.15
CA ALA A 95 -2.47 17.55 -19.82
C ALA A 95 -2.00 17.39 -18.37
N VAL A 96 -2.55 16.41 -17.68
CA VAL A 96 -2.08 15.92 -16.39
C VAL A 96 -1.29 14.65 -16.63
N VAL A 97 0.04 14.72 -16.48
CA VAL A 97 0.97 13.61 -16.78
C VAL A 97 1.69 13.20 -15.50
N MET A 98 1.43 11.99 -15.02
CA MET A 98 2.03 11.46 -13.81
C MET A 98 1.90 9.94 -13.70
N ARG A 99 2.58 9.36 -12.71
CA ARG A 99 2.51 7.90 -12.47
C ARG A 99 1.07 7.47 -12.19
N GLY A 100 0.68 6.33 -12.79
CA GLY A 100 -0.68 5.79 -12.67
C GLY A 100 -1.05 5.43 -11.23
N ASN A 101 -0.11 4.87 -10.47
CA ASN A 101 -0.32 4.50 -9.07
C ASN A 101 -0.54 5.69 -8.11
N ILE A 102 -0.21 6.91 -8.55
CA ILE A 102 -0.46 8.12 -7.76
C ILE A 102 -1.91 8.63 -7.96
N LEU A 103 -2.52 8.31 -9.11
CA LEU A 103 -3.89 8.71 -9.46
C LEU A 103 -4.87 7.65 -8.92
N PHE A 104 -5.42 7.85 -7.75
CA PHE A 104 -6.30 6.87 -7.09
C PHE A 104 -7.57 6.56 -7.90
N GLU A 105 -8.21 7.56 -8.42
CA GLU A 105 -9.30 7.43 -9.39
C GLU A 105 -8.84 8.21 -10.60
N ALA A 106 -8.19 7.54 -11.57
CA ALA A 106 -7.76 8.24 -12.76
C ALA A 106 -8.96 8.99 -13.32
N PRO A 107 -9.10 10.30 -13.07
CA PRO A 107 -10.21 11.02 -13.63
C PRO A 107 -10.08 10.85 -15.14
N GLN A 108 -11.17 10.45 -15.78
CA GLN A 108 -11.25 10.53 -17.22
C GLN A 108 -11.00 11.99 -17.63
N ASN A 109 -10.68 12.22 -18.88
CA ASN A 109 -10.60 13.60 -19.39
C ASN A 109 -11.87 14.36 -18.98
N PHE A 110 -11.69 15.58 -18.53
CA PHE A 110 -12.81 16.44 -18.12
C PHE A 110 -12.59 17.88 -18.58
N SER A 111 -13.64 18.69 -18.57
CA SER A 111 -13.55 20.10 -18.92
C SER A 111 -13.98 20.96 -17.74
N LEU A 112 -13.26 22.03 -17.50
CA LEU A 112 -13.55 22.99 -16.43
C LEU A 112 -13.48 24.42 -16.98
N SER A 113 -14.58 25.14 -16.94
CA SER A 113 -14.66 26.56 -17.39
C SER A 113 -14.07 26.79 -18.81
N GLY A 114 -14.30 25.86 -19.74
CA GLY A 114 -13.81 25.95 -21.11
C GLY A 114 -12.37 25.47 -21.33
N LEU A 115 -11.71 24.98 -20.29
CA LEU A 115 -10.41 24.33 -20.34
C LEU A 115 -10.59 22.82 -20.33
N ASP A 116 -10.08 22.15 -21.37
CA ASP A 116 -10.07 20.68 -21.45
C ASP A 116 -8.85 20.14 -20.70
N ILE A 117 -9.07 19.22 -19.77
CA ILE A 117 -8.04 18.59 -18.99
C ILE A 117 -7.91 17.13 -19.41
N LEU A 118 -6.75 16.78 -19.94
CA LEU A 118 -6.43 15.47 -20.47
C LEU A 118 -5.58 14.70 -19.45
N VAL A 119 -6.13 13.67 -18.83
CA VAL A 119 -5.39 12.86 -17.87
C VAL A 119 -4.62 11.76 -18.60
N ARG A 120 -3.32 11.67 -18.33
CA ARG A 120 -2.38 10.73 -18.95
C ARG A 120 -1.58 10.01 -17.87
N PRO A 121 -2.13 8.92 -17.29
CA PRO A 121 -1.36 8.06 -16.41
C PRO A 121 -0.25 7.36 -17.19
N CYS A 122 0.90 7.21 -16.56
CA CYS A 122 2.08 6.55 -17.11
C CYS A 122 2.64 5.57 -16.09
N ASP A 123 3.19 4.44 -16.53
CA ASP A 123 3.73 3.42 -15.63
C ASP A 123 5.23 3.58 -15.36
N THR A 124 5.96 4.21 -16.28
CA THR A 124 7.40 4.43 -16.18
C THR A 124 7.81 5.88 -16.40
N TYR A 125 9.04 6.22 -16.06
CA TYR A 125 9.61 7.56 -16.35
C TYR A 125 9.81 7.77 -17.85
N GLU A 126 10.19 6.72 -18.56
CA GLU A 126 10.36 6.75 -20.02
C GLU A 126 9.03 7.04 -20.72
N GLU A 127 7.94 6.48 -20.21
CA GLU A 127 6.60 6.74 -20.73
C GLU A 127 6.13 8.16 -20.42
N ILE A 128 6.44 8.71 -19.24
CA ILE A 128 6.20 10.12 -18.91
C ILE A 128 6.93 11.01 -19.90
N GLU A 129 8.21 10.76 -20.15
CA GLU A 129 9.04 11.53 -21.08
C GLU A 129 8.48 11.47 -22.50
N ALA A 130 8.19 10.27 -22.99
CA ALA A 130 7.63 10.07 -24.33
C ALA A 130 6.27 10.78 -24.49
N THR A 131 5.42 10.70 -23.48
CA THR A 131 4.10 11.34 -23.45
C THR A 131 4.22 12.84 -23.49
N VAL A 132 5.05 13.45 -22.63
CA VAL A 132 5.28 14.91 -22.60
C VAL A 132 5.85 15.39 -23.92
N LYS A 133 6.90 14.73 -24.44
CA LYS A 133 7.51 15.10 -25.72
C LYS A 133 6.54 15.00 -26.91
N SER A 134 5.71 13.94 -26.95
CA SER A 134 4.68 13.76 -27.98
C SER A 134 3.62 14.86 -27.91
N LEU A 135 3.16 15.23 -26.72
CA LEU A 135 2.18 16.31 -26.53
C LEU A 135 2.76 17.67 -26.97
N ALA A 136 4.03 17.92 -26.66
CA ALA A 136 4.77 19.09 -27.06
C ALA A 136 4.87 19.22 -28.59
N GLN A 137 5.39 18.20 -29.24
CA GLN A 137 5.62 18.18 -30.70
C GLN A 137 4.33 18.33 -31.51
N THR A 138 3.26 17.68 -31.02
CA THR A 138 1.97 17.71 -31.71
C THR A 138 1.13 18.96 -31.41
N LYS A 139 1.59 19.83 -30.50
CA LYS A 139 0.86 21.02 -30.03
C LYS A 139 -0.58 20.70 -29.61
N LYS A 140 -0.79 19.51 -29.02
CA LYS A 140 -2.10 19.05 -28.59
C LYS A 140 -2.55 19.67 -27.29
N VAL A 141 -1.62 20.25 -26.53
CA VAL A 141 -1.87 20.88 -25.23
C VAL A 141 -1.11 22.20 -25.14
N ASP A 142 -1.65 23.12 -24.33
CA ASP A 142 -1.09 24.43 -24.09
C ASP A 142 -0.27 24.46 -22.79
N GLY A 143 -0.50 23.48 -21.89
CA GLY A 143 0.22 23.35 -20.63
C GLY A 143 0.23 21.92 -20.10
N ILE A 144 1.13 21.64 -19.17
CA ILE A 144 1.28 20.35 -18.51
C ILE A 144 1.26 20.54 -16.99
N ALA A 145 0.38 19.81 -16.31
CA ALA A 145 0.47 19.61 -14.87
C ALA A 145 0.94 18.18 -14.59
N GLY A 146 1.79 17.96 -13.60
CA GLY A 146 2.28 16.61 -13.39
C GLY A 146 3.24 16.43 -12.22
N CYS A 147 3.86 15.26 -12.16
CA CYS A 147 4.91 14.98 -11.21
C CYS A 147 6.18 15.80 -11.55
N ARG A 148 7.16 15.84 -10.62
CA ARG A 148 8.42 16.60 -10.82
C ARG A 148 9.12 16.27 -12.14
N TYR A 149 9.16 14.99 -12.51
CA TYR A 149 9.78 14.56 -13.75
C TYR A 149 9.02 15.05 -14.98
N ALA A 150 7.69 14.98 -14.98
CA ALA A 150 6.88 15.52 -16.08
C ALA A 150 7.06 17.03 -16.24
N VAL A 151 7.14 17.77 -15.13
CA VAL A 151 7.40 19.21 -15.14
C VAL A 151 8.79 19.51 -15.72
N HIS A 152 9.82 18.79 -15.28
CA HIS A 152 11.17 18.95 -15.81
C HIS A 152 11.24 18.75 -17.33
N VAL A 153 10.64 17.68 -17.85
CA VAL A 153 10.58 17.40 -19.29
C VAL A 153 9.76 18.48 -20.06
N ALA A 154 8.68 18.99 -19.44
CA ALA A 154 7.88 20.06 -20.03
C ALA A 154 8.64 21.38 -20.12
N GLU A 155 9.42 21.72 -19.08
CA GLU A 155 10.29 22.89 -19.06
C GLU A 155 11.38 22.82 -20.16
N GLU A 156 12.02 21.66 -20.34
CA GLU A 156 12.95 21.42 -21.44
C GLU A 156 12.29 21.62 -22.82
N ALA A 157 11.02 21.18 -22.93
CA ALA A 157 10.21 21.36 -24.15
C ALA A 157 9.60 22.77 -24.27
N LYS A 158 9.87 23.68 -23.31
CA LYS A 158 9.36 25.06 -23.25
C LYS A 158 7.83 25.14 -23.27
N ILE A 159 7.15 24.19 -22.60
CA ILE A 159 5.72 24.21 -22.39
C ILE A 159 5.44 24.71 -20.98
N PRO A 160 4.47 25.62 -20.77
CA PRO A 160 4.01 26.01 -19.45
C PRO A 160 3.70 24.78 -18.59
N SER A 161 4.25 24.71 -17.40
CA SER A 161 4.11 23.52 -16.55
C SER A 161 3.84 23.89 -15.10
N ALA A 162 3.12 22.98 -14.40
CA ALA A 162 2.84 23.11 -12.97
C ALA A 162 3.03 21.77 -12.27
N TYR A 163 3.64 21.81 -11.10
CA TYR A 163 3.82 20.64 -10.26
C TYR A 163 2.53 20.32 -9.51
N VAL A 164 2.09 19.06 -9.63
CA VAL A 164 0.97 18.53 -8.82
C VAL A 164 1.52 18.16 -7.44
N ASP A 165 1.43 19.11 -6.53
CA ASP A 165 1.90 18.96 -5.17
C ASP A 165 1.04 17.95 -4.38
N THR A 166 1.65 17.30 -3.40
CA THR A 166 0.94 16.43 -2.46
C THR A 166 0.41 17.25 -1.30
N SER A 167 -0.91 17.39 -1.20
CA SER A 167 -1.52 18.12 -0.09
C SER A 167 -1.33 17.42 1.25
N GLU A 168 -1.34 18.18 2.34
CA GLU A 168 -1.36 17.61 3.69
C GLU A 168 -2.56 16.65 3.87
N LYS A 169 -3.69 16.96 3.23
CA LYS A 169 -4.92 16.14 3.29
C LYS A 169 -4.73 14.77 2.66
N SER A 170 -4.01 14.68 1.54
CA SER A 170 -3.66 13.41 0.90
C SER A 170 -2.72 12.57 1.78
N ILE A 171 -1.78 13.21 2.47
CA ILE A 171 -0.88 12.57 3.43
C ILE A 171 -1.64 12.10 4.67
N GLU A 172 -2.52 12.94 5.23
CA GLU A 172 -3.37 12.58 6.37
C GLU A 172 -4.23 11.35 6.07
N LYS A 173 -4.85 11.31 4.89
CA LYS A 173 -5.63 10.15 4.45
C LYS A 173 -4.78 8.88 4.45
N ALA A 174 -3.59 8.92 3.89
CA ALA A 174 -2.70 7.75 3.85
C ALA A 174 -2.27 7.31 5.27
N ILE A 175 -2.01 8.25 6.18
CA ILE A 175 -1.73 7.95 7.59
C ILE A 175 -2.94 7.29 8.25
N ASP A 176 -4.16 7.81 8.02
CA ASP A 176 -5.38 7.22 8.57
C ASP A 176 -5.62 5.79 8.05
N ASP A 177 -5.39 5.57 6.77
CA ASP A 177 -5.54 4.25 6.16
C ASP A 177 -4.49 3.26 6.70
N ALA A 178 -3.24 3.70 6.92
CA ALA A 178 -2.21 2.90 7.56
C ALA A 178 -2.55 2.53 9.01
N LEU A 179 -3.11 3.47 9.77
CA LEU A 179 -3.57 3.22 11.15
C LEU A 179 -4.73 2.22 11.19
N LYS A 180 -5.68 2.30 10.26
CA LYS A 180 -6.79 1.33 10.15
C LYS A 180 -6.28 -0.09 9.84
N ILE A 181 -5.32 -0.22 8.93
CA ILE A 181 -4.71 -1.51 8.58
C ILE A 181 -4.01 -2.10 9.82
N LEU A 182 -3.25 -1.29 10.54
CA LEU A 182 -2.58 -1.73 11.76
C LEU A 182 -3.57 -2.16 12.84
N ASP A 183 -4.66 -1.41 13.03
CA ASP A 183 -5.70 -1.76 14.00
C ASP A 183 -6.42 -3.06 13.64
N ALA A 184 -6.73 -3.26 12.35
CA ALA A 184 -7.30 -4.52 11.86
C ALA A 184 -6.37 -5.71 12.12
N LYS A 185 -5.07 -5.56 11.86
CA LYS A 185 -4.07 -6.61 12.11
C LYS A 185 -3.91 -6.94 13.58
N ARG A 186 -3.92 -5.93 14.45
CA ARG A 186 -3.89 -6.14 15.91
C ARG A 186 -5.12 -6.89 16.40
N LYS A 187 -6.31 -6.56 15.89
CA LYS A 187 -7.55 -7.26 16.25
C LYS A 187 -7.50 -8.72 15.82
N GLU A 188 -7.02 -8.99 14.61
CA GLU A 188 -6.83 -10.35 14.10
C GLU A 188 -5.88 -11.15 15.01
N SER A 189 -4.72 -10.60 15.33
CA SER A 189 -3.74 -11.26 16.21
C SER A 189 -4.33 -11.55 17.60
N LEU A 190 -5.06 -10.58 18.20
CA LEU A 190 -5.72 -10.77 19.48
C LEU A 190 -6.82 -11.85 19.44
N GLN A 191 -7.52 -11.99 18.33
CA GLN A 191 -8.52 -13.06 18.16
C GLN A 191 -7.83 -14.42 18.07
N LEU A 192 -6.72 -14.53 17.33
CA LEU A 192 -5.95 -15.77 17.26
C LEU A 192 -5.38 -16.16 18.64
N GLU A 193 -4.77 -15.23 19.35
CA GLU A 193 -4.27 -15.48 20.71
C GLU A 193 -5.37 -15.95 21.67
N ARG A 194 -6.58 -15.37 21.56
CA ARG A 194 -7.72 -15.80 22.37
C ARG A 194 -8.18 -17.22 22.00
N LEU A 195 -8.23 -17.54 20.71
CA LEU A 195 -8.58 -18.89 20.26
C LEU A 195 -7.55 -19.92 20.73
N GLU A 196 -6.26 -19.61 20.58
CA GLU A 196 -5.16 -20.44 21.10
C GLU A 196 -5.27 -20.65 22.62
N ALA A 197 -5.56 -19.57 23.36
CA ALA A 197 -5.76 -19.69 24.83
C ALA A 197 -6.98 -20.53 25.19
N VAL A 198 -8.09 -20.44 24.44
CA VAL A 198 -9.26 -21.28 24.66
C VAL A 198 -8.95 -22.75 24.37
N ILE A 199 -8.34 -23.02 23.21
CA ILE A 199 -7.98 -24.38 22.79
C ILE A 199 -6.94 -24.99 23.73
N GLY A 200 -5.98 -24.20 24.20
CA GLY A 200 -4.96 -24.64 25.16
C GLY A 200 -5.45 -24.95 26.58
N ASN A 201 -6.67 -24.48 26.96
CA ASN A 201 -7.29 -24.75 28.25
C ASN A 201 -8.41 -25.82 28.17
N ILE A 202 -8.57 -26.49 27.05
CA ILE A 202 -9.49 -27.62 26.91
C ILE A 202 -8.74 -28.88 27.36
N ASP A 203 -9.34 -29.61 28.31
CA ASP A 203 -8.81 -30.87 28.87
C ASP A 203 -8.88 -32.05 27.89
N GLU A 204 -9.33 -31.80 26.66
CA GLU A 204 -9.44 -32.79 25.58
C GLU A 204 -8.39 -32.52 24.51
N GLY A 205 -7.79 -33.59 23.99
CA GLY A 205 -6.84 -33.49 22.88
C GLY A 205 -7.55 -33.06 21.58
N ILE A 206 -7.13 -31.93 21.03
CA ILE A 206 -7.65 -31.40 19.77
C ILE A 206 -6.58 -31.54 18.69
N VAL A 207 -6.96 -32.16 17.57
CA VAL A 207 -6.13 -32.25 16.36
C VAL A 207 -6.92 -31.69 15.18
N VAL A 208 -6.34 -30.74 14.46
CA VAL A 208 -6.92 -30.19 13.24
C VAL A 208 -6.12 -30.72 12.05
N LEU A 209 -6.83 -31.19 11.02
CA LEU A 209 -6.24 -31.68 9.77
C LEU A 209 -6.41 -30.63 8.67
N ASP A 210 -5.44 -30.53 7.77
CA ASP A 210 -5.56 -29.73 6.56
C ASP A 210 -6.42 -30.41 5.48
N GLU A 211 -6.63 -29.73 4.35
CA GLU A 211 -7.39 -30.28 3.21
C GLU A 211 -6.78 -31.55 2.61
N GLN A 212 -5.51 -31.83 2.88
CA GLN A 212 -4.80 -33.05 2.50
C GLN A 212 -4.79 -34.08 3.64
N GLU A 213 -5.63 -33.90 4.67
CA GLU A 213 -5.76 -34.80 5.85
C GLU A 213 -4.45 -34.92 6.66
N ARG A 214 -3.55 -33.94 6.59
CA ARG A 214 -2.32 -33.93 7.41
C ARG A 214 -2.57 -33.07 8.66
N PRO A 215 -1.98 -33.45 9.80
CA PRO A 215 -2.07 -32.65 11.01
C PRO A 215 -1.53 -31.22 10.78
N ALA A 216 -2.43 -30.25 10.89
CA ALA A 216 -2.10 -28.83 10.76
C ALA A 216 -1.93 -28.14 12.12
N PHE A 217 -2.60 -28.65 13.16
CA PHE A 217 -2.52 -28.13 14.51
C PHE A 217 -2.89 -29.21 15.53
N PHE A 218 -2.31 -29.16 16.71
CA PHE A 218 -2.73 -29.92 17.89
C PHE A 218 -2.48 -29.11 19.17
N ASN A 219 -3.38 -29.24 20.16
CA ASN A 219 -3.24 -28.56 21.43
C ASN A 219 -2.30 -29.32 22.39
N GLU A 220 -2.01 -28.71 23.55
CA GLU A 220 -1.10 -29.28 24.54
C GLU A 220 -1.58 -30.65 25.05
N GLU A 221 -2.88 -30.83 25.27
CA GLU A 221 -3.45 -32.11 25.72
C GLU A 221 -3.29 -33.21 24.66
N ALA A 222 -3.49 -32.89 23.38
CA ALA A 222 -3.20 -33.83 22.32
C ALA A 222 -1.71 -34.20 22.29
N ASN A 223 -0.83 -33.23 22.49
CA ASN A 223 0.61 -33.44 22.55
C ASN A 223 1.01 -34.38 23.71
N VAL A 224 0.40 -34.20 24.88
CA VAL A 224 0.61 -35.06 26.06
C VAL A 224 0.07 -36.47 25.79
N LEU A 225 -1.14 -36.59 25.28
CA LEU A 225 -1.78 -37.88 24.96
C LEU A 225 -0.98 -38.72 23.98
N PHE A 226 -0.38 -38.09 22.99
CA PHE A 226 0.42 -38.76 21.96
C PHE A 226 1.93 -38.82 22.25
N GLY A 227 2.36 -38.37 23.42
CA GLY A 227 3.77 -38.45 23.84
C GLY A 227 4.72 -37.54 23.02
N GLY A 228 4.22 -36.40 22.56
CA GLY A 228 5.00 -35.38 21.84
C GLY A 228 5.05 -35.54 20.31
N SER A 229 4.43 -36.63 19.77
CA SER A 229 4.28 -36.78 18.32
C SER A 229 3.06 -37.63 18.00
N LEU A 230 2.31 -37.25 16.97
CA LEU A 230 1.19 -38.06 16.49
C LEU A 230 1.71 -39.41 15.96
N PRO A 231 1.01 -40.54 16.21
CA PRO A 231 1.36 -41.82 15.64
C PRO A 231 1.45 -41.78 14.12
N ALA A 232 2.36 -42.54 13.52
CA ALA A 232 2.57 -42.57 12.07
C ALA A 232 1.29 -42.97 11.30
N ASP A 233 0.44 -43.77 11.92
CA ASP A 233 -0.85 -44.23 11.39
C ASP A 233 -2.06 -43.38 11.83
N PHE A 234 -1.83 -42.28 12.53
CA PHE A 234 -2.89 -41.39 13.06
C PHE A 234 -3.90 -41.02 11.97
N THR A 235 -3.41 -40.59 10.80
CA THR A 235 -4.26 -40.18 9.69
C THR A 235 -5.10 -41.37 9.14
N ASP A 236 -4.54 -42.58 9.11
CA ASP A 236 -5.25 -43.76 8.64
C ASP A 236 -6.32 -44.21 9.62
N VAL A 237 -6.05 -44.13 10.93
CA VAL A 237 -7.01 -44.42 11.98
C VAL A 237 -8.16 -43.38 11.91
N MET A 238 -7.84 -42.09 11.83
CA MET A 238 -8.85 -41.03 11.72
C MET A 238 -9.68 -41.16 10.44
N ARG A 239 -9.06 -41.48 9.32
CA ARG A 239 -9.77 -41.71 8.06
C ARG A 239 -10.74 -42.89 8.14
N LYS A 240 -10.41 -43.93 8.86
CA LYS A 240 -11.28 -45.08 9.07
C LYS A 240 -12.48 -44.72 9.93
N GLU A 241 -12.29 -43.94 11.00
CA GLU A 241 -13.35 -43.50 11.91
C GLU A 241 -14.25 -42.38 11.29
N LEU A 242 -13.72 -41.59 10.36
CA LEU A 242 -14.40 -40.47 9.70
C LEU A 242 -15.03 -40.84 8.35
N LYS A 243 -14.91 -42.10 7.89
CA LYS A 243 -15.23 -42.53 6.51
C LYS A 243 -16.69 -42.26 6.08
N ASP A 244 -17.61 -42.11 7.03
CA ASP A 244 -19.02 -41.88 6.76
C ASP A 244 -19.50 -40.48 7.17
N TYR A 245 -18.57 -39.53 7.37
CA TYR A 245 -18.88 -38.21 7.90
C TYR A 245 -18.55 -37.06 6.96
N THR A 246 -19.57 -36.31 6.55
CA THR A 246 -19.45 -35.03 5.84
C THR A 246 -19.80 -33.89 6.80
N GLY A 247 -18.82 -33.37 7.56
CA GLY A 247 -19.01 -32.25 8.51
C GLY A 247 -17.96 -32.24 9.61
N GLU A 248 -18.06 -31.24 10.50
CA GLU A 248 -17.20 -31.16 11.69
C GLU A 248 -17.64 -32.18 12.74
N ARG A 249 -16.73 -32.99 13.24
CA ARG A 249 -17.00 -33.98 14.31
C ARG A 249 -15.98 -33.87 15.43
N LEU A 250 -16.45 -33.84 16.65
CA LEU A 250 -15.65 -34.13 17.84
C LEU A 250 -15.55 -35.66 17.95
N VAL A 251 -14.36 -36.21 17.90
CA VAL A 251 -14.06 -37.62 18.19
C VAL A 251 -13.36 -37.68 19.55
N THR A 252 -14.00 -38.27 20.54
CA THR A 252 -13.35 -38.55 21.82
C THR A 252 -12.72 -39.95 21.69
N ILE A 253 -11.41 -40.05 21.89
CA ILE A 253 -10.64 -41.30 21.90
C ILE A 253 -10.41 -41.72 23.33
#